data_9b811c0959a60fda65d39c0d15d29a2e
#
_entry.id   9b811c0959a60fda65d39c0d15d29a2e
#
_cell.length_a   1.000
_cell.length_b   1.000
_cell.length_c   1.000
_cell.angle_alpha   90.00
_cell.angle_beta   90.00
_cell.angle_gamma   90.00
#
_symmetry.space_group_name_H-M   'P 1'
#
loop_
_entity.id
_entity.type
_entity.pdbx_description
1 polymer ?
#
loop_
_entity_poly.entity_id
_entity_poly.type
_entity_poly.pdbx_seq_one_letter_code
_entity_poly.pdbx_strand_id
1 'polypeptide(L)'
;MVCKVFGPNEGQKHVPSGHPIVEMALAKLYKVTGNSNYLQMAKYFVEETGRGTDGHTLNEYSQDHQPILQQDEIVGHAVRAGYLYSGVADVASLTKDTAYFHALTRIWDNMASRKLYITGGIGSRAQGEGFGPNYELNNHTAYCETCAAIANVYWNHRMFLATGDAKYADVLERALYNGVISGVSLSGDKFFYDNPLESMGQHGRQRWFGCACCPGNITRFMASVPHYMYATQSNDIYVNLYIQSKADIETNNNQVKLEQTTRYPWDGKIAIKVTPANEHEFAMHLRIPGWAQDAPVPTDLYSFTDKAPQYTITVNGKKAKMHIADGYATLLNRWKAGDVIEINFPMNVRRIKANDQVIDDKGKLAIERGPVMYCLEGKDQTGNTVFNKFIPDGTPMEATYDATLLNGIVVLIGTAKEVQKDGSIKEVPFKAIPYSTWNNRGSDQMAVWIPEADEYARIDPEPTIASKARTLMIQAPIQKDAPAPASAAVEAWAWGVNDQWEPRSSSDNSKPYHYWWLKKGTAETLAYDFDQPYTVSSVQVYWLDFDHYDGDYRVPESWKLYYKAGNEWSEVEALTSYPVKKDCYNTLDFHPVKTKGLKIVAQLQKDKSGGVIEWKVN
;
A
#
# COMPACT_ATOMS: atom_id res chain seq x y z
N MET A 1 14.97 -23.15 -22.61
CA MET A 1 15.48 -23.83 -21.39
C MET A 1 14.33 -24.15 -20.43
N VAL A 2 13.49 -23.19 -20.01
CA VAL A 2 12.38 -23.41 -19.06
C VAL A 2 11.52 -24.62 -19.45
N CYS A 3 10.98 -24.67 -20.67
CA CYS A 3 10.14 -25.77 -21.15
C CYS A 3 10.84 -27.16 -21.28
N LYS A 4 12.15 -27.21 -21.02
CA LYS A 4 12.88 -28.51 -20.93
C LYS A 4 13.00 -28.97 -19.48
N VAL A 5 12.95 -28.05 -18.52
CA VAL A 5 13.16 -28.34 -17.11
C VAL A 5 11.84 -28.51 -16.38
N PHE A 6 10.85 -27.68 -16.70
CA PHE A 6 9.52 -27.67 -16.08
C PHE A 6 8.48 -28.20 -17.07
N GLY A 7 7.47 -28.87 -16.57
CA GLY A 7 6.37 -29.37 -17.38
C GLY A 7 5.79 -30.68 -16.84
N PRO A 8 4.76 -31.24 -17.52
CA PRO A 8 4.05 -32.44 -17.07
C PRO A 8 4.71 -33.76 -17.49
N ASN A 9 5.82 -33.73 -18.25
CA ASN A 9 6.42 -34.93 -18.79
C ASN A 9 7.40 -35.59 -17.81
N GLU A 10 7.64 -36.87 -17.97
CA GLU A 10 8.63 -37.61 -17.20
C GLU A 10 10.04 -36.93 -17.27
N GLY A 11 10.70 -36.81 -16.14
CA GLY A 11 12.00 -36.14 -16.01
C GLY A 11 11.97 -34.60 -15.95
N GLN A 12 10.80 -33.98 -16.06
CA GLN A 12 10.59 -32.56 -15.78
C GLN A 12 10.22 -32.34 -14.33
N LYS A 13 10.41 -31.11 -13.84
CA LYS A 13 9.98 -30.69 -12.49
C LYS A 13 8.50 -30.29 -12.53
N HIS A 14 7.72 -30.86 -11.62
CA HIS A 14 6.29 -30.60 -11.48
C HIS A 14 6.05 -29.66 -10.30
N VAL A 15 6.47 -28.39 -10.44
CA VAL A 15 6.34 -27.35 -9.43
C VAL A 15 5.90 -26.04 -10.08
N PRO A 16 5.22 -25.13 -9.32
CA PRO A 16 4.90 -23.80 -9.83
C PRO A 16 6.15 -22.95 -10.03
N SER A 17 6.02 -21.77 -10.61
CA SER A 17 7.12 -20.82 -10.74
C SER A 17 7.62 -20.35 -9.37
N GLY A 18 8.93 -20.14 -9.23
CA GLY A 18 9.51 -19.69 -7.95
C GLY A 18 9.01 -18.32 -7.50
N HIS A 19 9.00 -17.33 -8.40
CA HIS A 19 8.32 -16.04 -8.21
C HIS A 19 7.39 -15.79 -9.40
N PRO A 20 6.07 -15.62 -9.20
CA PRO A 20 5.13 -15.39 -10.28
C PRO A 20 5.40 -14.01 -10.92
N ILE A 21 5.74 -14.02 -12.14
CA ILE A 21 5.89 -12.97 -13.15
C ILE A 21 6.21 -13.64 -14.49
N VAL A 22 6.70 -14.87 -14.44
CA VAL A 22 7.10 -15.63 -15.63
C VAL A 22 5.89 -15.95 -16.49
N GLU A 23 4.71 -16.15 -15.91
CA GLU A 23 3.44 -16.39 -16.60
C GLU A 23 3.10 -15.23 -17.53
N MET A 24 3.18 -13.99 -17.01
CA MET A 24 3.00 -12.77 -17.79
C MET A 24 4.03 -12.64 -18.92
N ALA A 25 5.29 -12.94 -18.61
CA ALA A 25 6.37 -12.87 -19.59
C ALA A 25 6.18 -13.89 -20.72
N LEU A 26 5.79 -15.13 -20.38
CA LEU A 26 5.51 -16.18 -21.34
C LEU A 26 4.27 -15.87 -22.20
N ALA A 27 3.20 -15.34 -21.61
CA ALA A 27 2.03 -14.87 -22.34
C ALA A 27 2.40 -13.75 -23.33
N LYS A 28 3.24 -12.81 -22.92
CA LYS A 28 3.74 -11.73 -23.80
C LYS A 28 4.63 -12.29 -24.92
N LEU A 29 5.52 -13.22 -24.62
CA LEU A 29 6.33 -13.90 -25.63
C LEU A 29 5.47 -14.64 -26.66
N TYR A 30 4.40 -15.32 -26.23
CA TYR A 30 3.44 -15.94 -27.13
C TYR A 30 2.78 -14.90 -28.06
N LYS A 31 2.30 -13.78 -27.53
CA LYS A 31 1.68 -12.70 -28.32
C LYS A 31 2.63 -12.14 -29.39
N VAL A 32 3.93 -12.05 -29.08
CA VAL A 32 4.94 -11.47 -30.00
C VAL A 32 5.43 -12.49 -31.05
N THR A 33 5.59 -13.75 -30.65
CA THR A 33 6.25 -14.78 -31.48
C THR A 33 5.31 -15.79 -32.17
N GLY A 34 4.07 -15.90 -31.66
CA GLY A 34 3.12 -16.94 -32.07
C GLY A 34 3.50 -18.37 -31.63
N ASN A 35 4.59 -18.55 -30.88
CA ASN A 35 5.06 -19.86 -30.44
C ASN A 35 4.22 -20.39 -29.28
N SER A 36 3.39 -21.41 -29.56
CA SER A 36 2.46 -22.01 -28.58
C SER A 36 3.14 -22.61 -27.34
N ASN A 37 4.41 -23.00 -27.41
CA ASN A 37 5.13 -23.52 -26.25
C ASN A 37 5.18 -22.52 -25.08
N TYR A 38 5.20 -21.21 -25.37
CA TYR A 38 5.19 -20.19 -24.33
C TYR A 38 3.83 -20.12 -23.60
N LEU A 39 2.73 -20.17 -24.35
CA LEU A 39 1.40 -20.17 -23.75
C LEU A 39 1.15 -21.47 -22.95
N GLN A 40 1.56 -22.63 -23.51
CA GLN A 40 1.44 -23.90 -22.82
C GLN A 40 2.22 -23.90 -21.49
N MET A 41 3.42 -23.32 -21.46
CA MET A 41 4.22 -23.23 -20.25
C MET A 41 3.61 -22.24 -19.24
N ALA A 42 3.07 -21.10 -19.69
CA ALA A 42 2.36 -20.18 -18.81
C ALA A 42 1.14 -20.86 -18.16
N LYS A 43 0.35 -21.59 -18.97
CA LYS A 43 -0.80 -22.36 -18.50
C LYS A 43 -0.37 -23.46 -17.52
N TYR A 44 0.71 -24.17 -17.80
CA TYR A 44 1.26 -25.18 -16.91
C TYR A 44 1.57 -24.62 -15.52
N PHE A 45 2.28 -23.49 -15.41
CA PHE A 45 2.59 -22.88 -14.12
C PHE A 45 1.32 -22.45 -13.36
N VAL A 46 0.33 -21.89 -14.05
CA VAL A 46 -0.97 -21.53 -13.47
C VAL A 46 -1.70 -22.77 -12.92
N GLU A 47 -1.73 -23.87 -13.69
CA GLU A 47 -2.39 -25.11 -13.31
C GLU A 47 -1.66 -25.88 -12.20
N GLU A 48 -0.34 -25.70 -12.09
CA GLU A 48 0.48 -26.37 -11.08
C GLU A 48 0.39 -25.67 -9.71
N THR A 49 0.00 -24.38 -9.70
CA THR A 49 -0.19 -23.64 -8.46
C THR A 49 -1.25 -24.32 -7.57
N GLY A 50 -0.87 -24.65 -6.34
CA GLY A 50 -1.75 -25.27 -5.34
C GLY A 50 -1.90 -26.78 -5.46
N ARG A 51 -1.11 -27.48 -6.27
CA ARG A 51 -1.19 -28.95 -6.41
C ARG A 51 -0.28 -29.72 -5.46
N GLY A 52 0.83 -29.13 -5.00
CA GLY A 52 1.77 -29.81 -4.08
C GLY A 52 2.50 -30.99 -4.66
N THR A 53 2.70 -31.02 -5.99
CA THR A 53 3.44 -32.07 -6.69
C THR A 53 4.94 -32.02 -6.41
N ASP A 54 5.67 -33.09 -6.68
CA ASP A 54 7.12 -33.25 -6.44
C ASP A 54 7.57 -32.83 -5.01
N GLY A 55 6.68 -32.98 -4.01
CA GLY A 55 6.99 -32.62 -2.61
C GLY A 55 7.02 -31.12 -2.34
N HIS A 56 6.51 -30.30 -3.27
CA HIS A 56 6.35 -28.86 -3.06
C HIS A 56 5.42 -28.59 -1.88
N THR A 57 5.90 -27.80 -0.90
CA THR A 57 5.13 -27.43 0.29
C THR A 57 4.18 -26.29 -0.05
N LEU A 58 2.88 -26.57 0.09
CA LEU A 58 1.82 -25.56 -0.11
C LEU A 58 1.84 -24.53 1.03
N ASN A 59 1.67 -23.25 0.69
CA ASN A 59 1.63 -22.17 1.66
C ASN A 59 0.90 -20.93 1.13
N GLU A 60 0.39 -20.10 2.04
CA GLU A 60 -0.28 -18.84 1.69
C GLU A 60 0.66 -17.80 1.11
N TYR A 61 1.91 -17.73 1.60
CA TYR A 61 2.90 -16.75 1.14
C TYR A 61 3.06 -16.74 -0.38
N SER A 62 3.04 -17.93 -0.99
CA SER A 62 3.21 -18.13 -2.44
C SER A 62 1.89 -18.18 -3.22
N GLN A 63 0.75 -17.96 -2.58
CA GLN A 63 -0.61 -18.12 -3.12
C GLN A 63 -0.91 -19.55 -3.62
N ASP A 64 -0.16 -20.53 -3.18
CA ASP A 64 -0.28 -21.93 -3.61
C ASP A 64 -0.86 -22.88 -2.53
N HIS A 65 -1.47 -22.28 -1.46
CA HIS A 65 -2.16 -23.01 -0.40
C HIS A 65 -3.31 -23.91 -0.91
N GLN A 66 -3.86 -23.59 -2.07
CA GLN A 66 -4.86 -24.37 -2.81
C GLN A 66 -4.89 -23.98 -4.29
N PRO A 67 -5.45 -24.83 -5.16
CA PRO A 67 -5.60 -24.50 -6.59
C PRO A 67 -6.34 -23.19 -6.82
N ILE A 68 -5.89 -22.38 -7.78
CA ILE A 68 -6.43 -21.04 -8.08
C ILE A 68 -7.95 -21.05 -8.27
N LEU A 69 -8.49 -22.08 -8.93
CA LEU A 69 -9.93 -22.22 -9.15
C LEU A 69 -10.76 -22.37 -7.86
N GLN A 70 -10.12 -22.72 -6.75
CA GLN A 70 -10.75 -22.89 -5.43
C GLN A 70 -10.53 -21.69 -4.52
N GLN A 71 -9.63 -20.76 -4.87
CA GLN A 71 -9.35 -19.58 -4.07
C GLN A 71 -10.52 -18.59 -4.12
N ASP A 72 -10.84 -18.00 -2.98
CA ASP A 72 -11.89 -16.98 -2.81
C ASP A 72 -11.40 -15.76 -2.01
N GLU A 73 -10.19 -15.84 -1.44
CA GLU A 73 -9.54 -14.78 -0.68
C GLU A 73 -8.12 -14.54 -1.19
N ILE A 74 -7.73 -13.27 -1.25
CA ILE A 74 -6.35 -12.90 -1.54
C ILE A 74 -5.51 -12.99 -0.26
N VAL A 75 -4.40 -13.73 -0.32
CA VAL A 75 -3.53 -14.02 0.82
C VAL A 75 -2.05 -13.95 0.45
N GLY A 76 -1.19 -14.00 1.46
CA GLY A 76 0.25 -14.11 1.32
C GLY A 76 0.92 -12.82 0.80
N HIS A 77 2.07 -12.96 0.16
CA HIS A 77 2.88 -11.84 -0.30
C HIS A 77 2.17 -11.04 -1.41
N ALA A 78 1.97 -9.74 -1.18
CA ALA A 78 1.09 -8.91 -2.02
C ALA A 78 1.61 -8.72 -3.45
N VAL A 79 2.93 -8.57 -3.65
CA VAL A 79 3.53 -8.45 -4.99
C VAL A 79 3.34 -9.73 -5.77
N ARG A 80 3.64 -10.90 -5.14
CA ARG A 80 3.46 -12.21 -5.78
C ARG A 80 2.02 -12.42 -6.21
N ALA A 81 1.05 -12.10 -5.34
CA ALA A 81 -0.37 -12.23 -5.64
C ALA A 81 -0.76 -11.39 -6.88
N GLY A 82 -0.44 -10.10 -6.90
CA GLY A 82 -0.76 -9.24 -8.03
C GLY A 82 -0.12 -9.68 -9.35
N TYR A 83 1.11 -10.21 -9.30
CA TYR A 83 1.77 -10.77 -10.49
C TYR A 83 1.17 -12.11 -10.92
N LEU A 84 0.89 -13.02 -9.97
CA LEU A 84 0.26 -14.31 -10.28
C LEU A 84 -1.09 -14.10 -10.98
N TYR A 85 -1.98 -13.33 -10.35
CA TYR A 85 -3.33 -13.11 -10.90
C TYR A 85 -3.31 -12.30 -12.20
N SER A 86 -2.29 -11.46 -12.41
CA SER A 86 -2.03 -10.88 -13.74
C SER A 86 -1.70 -11.95 -14.78
N GLY A 87 -0.83 -12.91 -14.43
CA GLY A 87 -0.48 -14.03 -15.31
C GLY A 87 -1.67 -14.95 -15.60
N VAL A 88 -2.48 -15.24 -14.57
CA VAL A 88 -3.73 -16.02 -14.71
C VAL A 88 -4.69 -15.32 -15.66
N ALA A 89 -4.86 -13.98 -15.53
CA ALA A 89 -5.73 -13.21 -16.42
C ALA A 89 -5.24 -13.24 -17.89
N ASP A 90 -3.92 -13.15 -18.12
CA ASP A 90 -3.32 -13.28 -19.45
C ASP A 90 -3.59 -14.69 -20.04
N VAL A 91 -3.39 -15.75 -19.25
CA VAL A 91 -3.64 -17.15 -19.67
C VAL A 91 -5.13 -17.35 -19.95
N ALA A 92 -6.01 -16.94 -19.04
CA ALA A 92 -7.46 -17.07 -19.21
C ALA A 92 -7.96 -16.37 -20.48
N SER A 93 -7.48 -15.14 -20.75
CA SER A 93 -7.81 -14.39 -21.98
C SER A 93 -7.37 -15.11 -23.26
N LEU A 94 -6.14 -15.64 -23.27
CA LEU A 94 -5.55 -16.29 -24.45
C LEU A 94 -6.14 -17.68 -24.72
N THR A 95 -6.57 -18.38 -23.66
CA THR A 95 -7.20 -19.70 -23.76
C THR A 95 -8.73 -19.66 -23.79
N LYS A 96 -9.32 -18.47 -23.54
CA LYS A 96 -10.77 -18.26 -23.37
C LYS A 96 -11.36 -19.08 -22.21
N ASP A 97 -10.58 -19.29 -21.16
CA ASP A 97 -11.00 -20.07 -20.00
C ASP A 97 -11.78 -19.20 -19.00
N THR A 98 -13.09 -19.35 -19.03
CA THR A 98 -14.01 -18.58 -18.16
C THR A 98 -13.94 -19.00 -16.70
N ALA A 99 -13.50 -20.22 -16.37
CA ALA A 99 -13.40 -20.68 -14.98
C ALA A 99 -12.35 -19.87 -14.20
N TYR A 100 -11.21 -19.59 -14.83
CA TYR A 100 -10.21 -18.71 -14.22
C TYR A 100 -10.71 -17.26 -14.06
N PHE A 101 -11.50 -16.74 -15.00
CA PHE A 101 -12.10 -15.42 -14.82
C PHE A 101 -13.05 -15.35 -13.63
N HIS A 102 -13.86 -16.40 -13.42
CA HIS A 102 -14.72 -16.46 -12.23
C HIS A 102 -13.91 -16.52 -10.93
N ALA A 103 -12.81 -17.29 -10.90
CA ALA A 103 -11.93 -17.31 -9.74
C ALA A 103 -11.27 -15.94 -9.50
N LEU A 104 -10.70 -15.32 -10.55
CA LEU A 104 -10.10 -14.00 -10.46
C LEU A 104 -11.09 -12.93 -9.99
N THR A 105 -12.34 -12.99 -10.42
CA THR A 105 -13.38 -12.04 -9.97
C THR A 105 -13.65 -12.20 -8.48
N ARG A 106 -13.79 -13.43 -7.95
CA ARG A 106 -13.98 -13.66 -6.51
C ARG A 106 -12.81 -13.14 -5.68
N ILE A 107 -11.58 -13.45 -6.11
CA ILE A 107 -10.36 -13.00 -5.40
C ILE A 107 -10.23 -11.48 -5.47
N TRP A 108 -10.54 -10.87 -6.62
CA TRP A 108 -10.54 -9.43 -6.80
C TRP A 108 -11.60 -8.73 -5.95
N ASP A 109 -12.80 -9.29 -5.89
CA ASP A 109 -13.88 -8.76 -5.05
C ASP A 109 -13.49 -8.79 -3.56
N ASN A 110 -12.82 -9.85 -3.09
CA ASN A 110 -12.26 -9.90 -1.74
C ASN A 110 -11.21 -8.79 -1.53
N MET A 111 -10.25 -8.65 -2.44
CA MET A 111 -9.23 -7.61 -2.37
C MET A 111 -9.85 -6.21 -2.35
N ALA A 112 -10.72 -5.90 -3.28
CA ALA A 112 -11.26 -4.56 -3.47
C ALA A 112 -12.27 -4.15 -2.38
N SER A 113 -12.98 -5.12 -1.77
CA SER A 113 -13.99 -4.85 -0.73
C SER A 113 -13.45 -4.92 0.69
N ARG A 114 -12.25 -5.48 0.93
CA ARG A 114 -11.80 -5.80 2.30
C ARG A 114 -10.32 -5.55 2.57
N LYS A 115 -9.47 -5.43 1.53
CA LYS A 115 -8.00 -5.38 1.69
C LYS A 115 -7.31 -4.28 0.86
N LEU A 116 -8.09 -3.42 0.20
CA LEU A 116 -7.59 -2.31 -0.59
C LEU A 116 -7.50 -1.05 0.28
N TYR A 117 -6.33 -0.46 0.39
CA TYR A 117 -6.17 0.84 1.04
C TYR A 117 -6.74 1.97 0.19
N ILE A 118 -7.18 3.04 0.83
CA ILE A 118 -7.75 4.22 0.13
C ILE A 118 -6.78 4.84 -0.88
N THR A 119 -5.48 4.66 -0.70
CA THR A 119 -4.43 5.07 -1.64
C THR A 119 -4.25 4.12 -2.83
N GLY A 120 -5.01 3.03 -2.90
CA GLY A 120 -4.83 1.99 -3.91
C GLY A 120 -3.68 1.01 -3.61
N GLY A 121 -3.01 1.17 -2.46
CA GLY A 121 -2.02 0.22 -1.95
C GLY A 121 -2.67 -1.09 -1.52
N ILE A 122 -1.91 -2.17 -1.51
CA ILE A 122 -2.30 -3.50 -1.02
C ILE A 122 -1.17 -4.13 -0.21
N GLY A 123 -1.54 -5.04 0.71
CA GLY A 123 -0.60 -5.66 1.64
C GLY A 123 -0.44 -4.83 2.92
N SER A 124 -1.09 -5.27 4.01
CA SER A 124 -1.12 -4.55 5.28
C SER A 124 0.07 -4.83 6.18
N ARG A 125 0.72 -5.99 6.00
CA ARG A 125 1.73 -6.50 6.91
C ARG A 125 3.14 -6.45 6.33
N ALA A 126 4.10 -5.98 7.13
CA ALA A 126 5.52 -6.07 6.79
C ALA A 126 6.03 -7.52 6.86
N GLN A 127 5.50 -8.32 7.79
CA GLN A 127 5.82 -9.75 7.90
C GLN A 127 5.31 -10.47 6.65
N GLY A 128 6.24 -11.08 5.92
CA GLY A 128 5.94 -11.72 4.65
C GLY A 128 5.47 -10.76 3.57
N GLU A 129 5.60 -9.43 3.78
CA GLU A 129 5.25 -8.40 2.79
C GLU A 129 3.84 -8.61 2.21
N GLY A 130 2.87 -8.95 3.10
CA GLY A 130 1.66 -9.63 2.69
C GLY A 130 0.35 -9.04 3.18
N PHE A 131 -0.70 -9.76 2.83
CA PHE A 131 -2.06 -9.45 3.27
C PHE A 131 -2.29 -9.93 4.71
N GLY A 132 -2.98 -9.10 5.48
CA GLY A 132 -3.60 -9.49 6.74
C GLY A 132 -5.02 -10.03 6.55
N PRO A 133 -5.74 -10.32 7.65
CA PRO A 133 -7.16 -10.62 7.64
C PRO A 133 -8.00 -9.55 6.95
N ASN A 134 -9.24 -9.88 6.63
CA ASN A 134 -10.19 -8.92 6.08
C ASN A 134 -10.36 -7.70 7.00
N TYR A 135 -10.35 -6.50 6.42
CA TYR A 135 -10.46 -5.20 7.10
C TYR A 135 -9.29 -4.82 8.02
N GLU A 136 -8.19 -5.59 7.99
CA GLU A 136 -6.95 -5.18 8.65
C GLU A 136 -6.22 -4.17 7.75
N LEU A 137 -6.60 -2.90 7.90
CA LEU A 137 -6.09 -1.77 7.11
C LEU A 137 -5.47 -0.73 8.05
N ASN A 138 -4.48 -1.17 8.82
CA ASN A 138 -3.76 -0.34 9.78
C ASN A 138 -3.03 0.81 9.07
N ASN A 139 -3.07 2.01 9.61
CA ASN A 139 -2.49 3.19 8.96
C ASN A 139 -0.99 3.32 9.18
N HIS A 140 -0.56 3.21 10.43
CA HIS A 140 0.85 3.41 10.80
C HIS A 140 1.74 2.26 10.31
N THR A 141 1.26 1.04 10.39
CA THR A 141 1.96 -0.18 9.99
C THR A 141 1.63 -0.66 8.59
N ALA A 142 0.85 0.12 7.84
CA ALA A 142 0.53 -0.21 6.45
C ALA A 142 1.82 -0.43 5.66
N TYR A 143 2.05 -1.67 5.20
CA TYR A 143 3.22 -1.94 4.39
C TYR A 143 3.06 -1.37 2.99
N CYS A 144 1.98 -1.66 2.31
CA CYS A 144 1.62 -1.04 1.02
C CYS A 144 2.84 -0.87 0.11
N GLU A 145 3.57 -1.97 -0.13
CA GLU A 145 4.81 -1.93 -0.90
C GLU A 145 4.62 -1.27 -2.26
N THR A 146 5.57 -0.45 -2.68
CA THR A 146 5.55 0.18 -4.01
C THR A 146 5.40 -0.85 -5.13
N CYS A 147 6.07 -2.01 -5.03
CA CYS A 147 5.91 -3.09 -6.00
C CYS A 147 4.51 -3.71 -5.97
N ALA A 148 3.86 -3.77 -4.81
CA ALA A 148 2.51 -4.29 -4.68
C ALA A 148 1.49 -3.35 -5.33
N ALA A 149 1.65 -2.03 -5.17
CA ALA A 149 0.82 -1.05 -5.87
C ALA A 149 0.97 -1.16 -7.40
N ILE A 150 2.19 -1.37 -7.91
CA ILE A 150 2.44 -1.63 -9.34
C ILE A 150 1.80 -2.94 -9.79
N ALA A 151 1.90 -4.01 -9.00
CA ALA A 151 1.30 -5.29 -9.32
C ALA A 151 -0.24 -5.20 -9.36
N ASN A 152 -0.83 -4.40 -8.47
CA ASN A 152 -2.26 -4.08 -8.48
C ASN A 152 -2.68 -3.37 -9.79
N VAL A 153 -1.88 -2.41 -10.27
CA VAL A 153 -2.11 -1.78 -11.59
C VAL A 153 -2.08 -2.82 -12.72
N TYR A 154 -1.08 -3.72 -12.72
CA TYR A 154 -0.96 -4.76 -13.76
C TYR A 154 -2.17 -5.70 -13.78
N TRP A 155 -2.64 -6.12 -12.61
CA TRP A 155 -3.78 -7.03 -12.51
C TRP A 155 -5.07 -6.34 -12.95
N ASN A 156 -5.34 -5.14 -12.44
CA ASN A 156 -6.52 -4.37 -12.82
C ASN A 156 -6.56 -4.04 -14.32
N HIS A 157 -5.43 -3.68 -14.92
CA HIS A 157 -5.38 -3.46 -16.37
C HIS A 157 -5.79 -4.70 -17.17
N ARG A 158 -5.35 -5.90 -16.76
CA ARG A 158 -5.69 -7.16 -17.43
C ARG A 158 -7.15 -7.53 -17.25
N MET A 159 -7.68 -7.34 -16.07
CA MET A 159 -9.11 -7.53 -15.80
C MET A 159 -9.96 -6.58 -16.65
N PHE A 160 -9.54 -5.32 -16.77
CA PHE A 160 -10.17 -4.35 -17.67
C PHE A 160 -10.11 -4.85 -19.14
N LEU A 161 -8.95 -5.24 -19.65
CA LEU A 161 -8.81 -5.72 -21.04
C LEU A 161 -9.67 -6.97 -21.33
N ALA A 162 -9.95 -7.77 -20.32
CA ALA A 162 -10.78 -8.97 -20.45
C ALA A 162 -12.28 -8.68 -20.41
N THR A 163 -12.72 -7.64 -19.70
CA THR A 163 -14.15 -7.41 -19.40
C THR A 163 -14.71 -6.12 -19.98
N GLY A 164 -13.87 -5.11 -20.20
CA GLY A 164 -14.30 -3.75 -20.57
C GLY A 164 -14.92 -2.94 -19.43
N ASP A 165 -14.93 -3.45 -18.18
CA ASP A 165 -15.56 -2.81 -17.02
C ASP A 165 -14.62 -1.75 -16.41
N ALA A 166 -15.11 -0.50 -16.28
CA ALA A 166 -14.35 0.64 -15.76
C ALA A 166 -13.93 0.49 -14.29
N LYS A 167 -14.60 -0.37 -13.50
CA LYS A 167 -14.26 -0.58 -12.09
C LYS A 167 -12.79 -0.97 -11.89
N TYR A 168 -12.22 -1.71 -12.81
CA TYR A 168 -10.81 -2.08 -12.79
C TYR A 168 -9.91 -0.88 -13.14
N ALA A 169 -10.34 -0.04 -14.08
CA ALA A 169 -9.62 1.20 -14.41
C ALA A 169 -9.67 2.22 -13.28
N ASP A 170 -10.72 2.24 -12.47
CA ASP A 170 -10.85 3.09 -11.29
C ASP A 170 -9.83 2.71 -10.20
N VAL A 171 -9.69 1.41 -9.89
CA VAL A 171 -8.65 0.93 -8.94
C VAL A 171 -7.25 1.19 -9.49
N LEU A 172 -7.04 0.98 -10.79
CA LEU A 172 -5.78 1.29 -11.47
C LEU A 172 -5.41 2.77 -11.32
N GLU A 173 -6.33 3.68 -11.62
CA GLU A 173 -6.10 5.13 -11.52
C GLU A 173 -5.78 5.55 -10.09
N ARG A 174 -6.54 5.06 -9.11
CA ARG A 174 -6.31 5.31 -7.69
C ARG A 174 -4.92 4.85 -7.25
N ALA A 175 -4.53 3.63 -7.61
CA ALA A 175 -3.21 3.10 -7.31
C ALA A 175 -2.11 3.94 -7.99
N LEU A 176 -2.29 4.31 -9.26
CA LEU A 176 -1.31 5.10 -10.02
C LEU A 176 -1.05 6.46 -9.38
N TYR A 177 -2.10 7.27 -9.13
CA TYR A 177 -1.95 8.64 -8.64
C TYR A 177 -1.59 8.75 -7.16
N ASN A 178 -1.69 7.67 -6.39
CA ASN A 178 -1.41 7.67 -4.96
C ASN A 178 -0.35 6.64 -4.58
N GLY A 179 -0.67 5.34 -4.56
CA GLY A 179 0.20 4.28 -4.06
C GLY A 179 1.47 4.06 -4.90
N VAL A 180 1.40 4.24 -6.23
CA VAL A 180 2.55 4.01 -7.12
C VAL A 180 3.49 5.22 -7.14
N ILE A 181 2.99 6.42 -7.48
CA ILE A 181 3.87 7.58 -7.64
C ILE A 181 4.43 8.09 -6.31
N SER A 182 3.83 7.72 -5.16
CA SER A 182 4.45 7.95 -3.86
C SER A 182 5.76 7.20 -3.70
N GLY A 183 5.96 6.09 -4.41
CA GLY A 183 7.16 5.26 -4.36
C GLY A 183 8.44 5.93 -4.85
N VAL A 184 8.38 7.09 -5.52
CA VAL A 184 9.54 7.84 -6.01
C VAL A 184 9.47 9.29 -5.57
N SER A 185 10.63 9.87 -5.19
CA SER A 185 10.73 11.30 -4.85
C SER A 185 10.55 12.19 -6.07
N LEU A 186 10.16 13.44 -5.85
CA LEU A 186 10.09 14.47 -6.90
C LEU A 186 11.46 14.75 -7.55
N SER A 187 12.56 14.48 -6.84
CA SER A 187 13.93 14.56 -7.39
C SER A 187 14.33 13.33 -8.22
N GLY A 188 13.55 12.23 -8.14
CA GLY A 188 13.79 10.99 -8.89
C GLY A 188 14.91 10.10 -8.35
N ASP A 189 15.58 10.46 -7.25
CA ASP A 189 16.78 9.78 -6.73
C ASP A 189 16.58 9.10 -5.37
N LYS A 190 15.35 9.13 -4.82
CA LYS A 190 14.97 8.49 -3.56
C LYS A 190 13.63 7.78 -3.70
N PHE A 191 13.44 6.75 -2.91
CA PHE A 191 12.31 5.84 -3.07
C PHE A 191 11.69 5.53 -1.71
N PHE A 192 10.42 5.18 -1.70
CA PHE A 192 9.79 4.40 -0.66
C PHE A 192 9.76 2.93 -1.04
N TYR A 193 10.00 2.07 -0.07
CA TYR A 193 9.70 0.65 -0.16
C TYR A 193 8.25 0.43 0.29
N ASP A 194 7.98 0.67 1.55
CA ASP A 194 6.66 0.71 2.17
C ASP A 194 6.06 2.13 2.13
N ASN A 195 4.73 2.21 2.04
CA ASN A 195 3.98 3.45 1.90
C ASN A 195 2.89 3.54 2.99
N PRO A 196 3.25 3.90 4.23
CA PRO A 196 2.29 4.01 5.32
C PRO A 196 1.32 5.18 5.11
N LEU A 197 0.13 5.08 5.73
CA LEU A 197 -0.87 6.14 5.73
C LEU A 197 -0.79 7.05 6.96
N GLU A 198 0.12 6.73 7.87
CA GLU A 198 0.40 7.49 9.09
C GLU A 198 1.90 7.39 9.42
N SER A 199 2.53 8.47 9.86
CA SER A 199 3.94 8.51 10.26
C SER A 199 4.14 9.44 11.44
N MET A 200 4.96 9.01 12.42
CA MET A 200 5.38 9.82 13.56
C MET A 200 6.63 10.66 13.27
N GLY A 201 7.14 10.67 12.03
CA GLY A 201 8.34 11.39 11.62
C GLY A 201 9.58 10.51 11.42
N GLN A 202 9.48 9.22 11.70
CA GLN A 202 10.58 8.25 11.55
C GLN A 202 10.71 7.71 10.13
N HIS A 203 9.63 7.69 9.35
CA HIS A 203 9.63 7.16 8.00
C HIS A 203 10.28 8.15 7.01
N GLY A 204 11.15 7.64 6.14
CA GLY A 204 11.89 8.49 5.21
C GLY A 204 12.26 7.81 3.91
N ARG A 205 12.27 8.59 2.82
CA ARG A 205 12.72 8.12 1.51
C ARG A 205 14.21 7.79 1.52
N GLN A 206 14.57 6.66 0.93
CA GLN A 206 15.95 6.18 0.86
C GLN A 206 16.45 6.18 -0.58
N ARG A 207 17.78 6.37 -0.75
CA ARG A 207 18.40 6.31 -2.08
C ARG A 207 18.41 4.92 -2.66
N TRP A 208 18.53 3.91 -1.80
CA TRP A 208 18.61 2.49 -2.19
C TRP A 208 18.23 1.58 -1.04
N PHE A 209 17.94 0.32 -1.34
CA PHE A 209 17.59 -0.73 -0.38
C PHE A 209 18.47 -1.96 -0.56
N GLY A 210 18.66 -2.76 0.48
CA GLY A 210 19.38 -4.04 0.41
C GLY A 210 18.71 -5.01 -0.57
N CYS A 211 17.37 -5.07 -0.56
CA CYS A 211 16.55 -5.70 -1.61
C CYS A 211 15.93 -4.58 -2.47
N ALA A 212 16.56 -4.24 -3.59
CA ALA A 212 16.21 -3.07 -4.38
C ALA A 212 15.14 -3.33 -5.45
N CYS A 213 14.07 -4.09 -5.13
CA CYS A 213 13.00 -4.38 -6.08
C CYS A 213 12.21 -3.12 -6.47
N CYS A 214 11.82 -2.28 -5.53
CA CYS A 214 10.96 -1.12 -5.75
C CYS A 214 11.58 -0.06 -6.67
N PRO A 215 12.86 0.39 -6.51
CA PRO A 215 13.46 1.36 -7.42
C PRO A 215 13.47 0.90 -8.88
N GLY A 216 13.90 -0.35 -9.14
CA GLY A 216 13.92 -0.92 -10.49
C GLY A 216 12.52 -1.11 -11.07
N ASN A 217 11.56 -1.53 -10.23
CA ASN A 217 10.20 -1.79 -10.67
C ASN A 217 9.46 -0.50 -11.04
N ILE A 218 9.53 0.55 -10.21
CA ILE A 218 8.86 1.82 -10.52
C ILE A 218 9.46 2.49 -11.76
N THR A 219 10.77 2.43 -11.93
CA THR A 219 11.45 3.00 -13.12
C THR A 219 10.95 2.36 -14.42
N ARG A 220 10.88 1.02 -14.47
CA ARG A 220 10.33 0.32 -15.66
C ARG A 220 8.83 0.54 -15.83
N PHE A 221 8.08 0.64 -14.71
CA PHE A 221 6.64 0.84 -14.74
C PHE A 221 6.28 2.21 -15.33
N MET A 222 6.95 3.28 -14.90
CA MET A 222 6.66 4.64 -15.40
C MET A 222 6.79 4.75 -16.90
N ALA A 223 7.74 4.04 -17.52
CA ALA A 223 7.88 3.96 -18.97
C ALA A 223 6.69 3.25 -19.66
N SER A 224 5.93 2.44 -18.94
CA SER A 224 4.76 1.70 -19.46
C SER A 224 3.42 2.43 -19.27
N VAL A 225 3.36 3.53 -18.52
CA VAL A 225 2.11 4.26 -18.23
C VAL A 225 1.32 4.63 -19.50
N PRO A 226 1.93 5.02 -20.61
CA PRO A 226 1.19 5.30 -21.84
C PRO A 226 0.32 4.15 -22.35
N HIS A 227 0.68 2.89 -22.06
CA HIS A 227 -0.10 1.72 -22.49
C HIS A 227 -1.42 1.51 -21.72
N TYR A 228 -1.64 2.23 -20.62
CA TYR A 228 -2.88 2.15 -19.82
C TYR A 228 -3.89 3.23 -20.22
N MET A 229 -3.50 4.21 -21.04
CA MET A 229 -4.33 5.37 -21.37
C MET A 229 -5.47 5.02 -22.33
N TYR A 230 -5.19 4.15 -23.28
CA TYR A 230 -6.12 3.77 -24.34
C TYR A 230 -6.19 2.26 -24.51
N ALA A 231 -7.35 1.78 -24.95
CA ALA A 231 -7.53 0.42 -25.44
C ALA A 231 -8.41 0.42 -26.69
N THR A 232 -8.38 -0.65 -27.45
CA THR A 232 -9.21 -0.81 -28.66
C THR A 232 -9.97 -2.13 -28.63
N GLN A 233 -11.19 -2.10 -29.16
CA GLN A 233 -11.97 -3.28 -29.42
C GLN A 233 -12.60 -3.14 -30.81
N SER A 234 -12.14 -3.94 -31.79
CA SER A 234 -12.51 -3.81 -33.19
C SER A 234 -12.18 -2.42 -33.75
N ASN A 235 -13.17 -1.55 -33.98
CA ASN A 235 -12.97 -0.18 -34.42
C ASN A 235 -13.13 0.84 -33.28
N ASP A 236 -13.59 0.41 -32.13
CA ASP A 236 -13.92 1.29 -31.02
C ASP A 236 -12.69 1.58 -30.17
N ILE A 237 -12.66 2.76 -29.55
CA ILE A 237 -11.55 3.27 -28.75
C ILE A 237 -12.04 3.56 -27.33
N TYR A 238 -11.35 3.00 -26.34
CA TYR A 238 -11.54 3.28 -24.91
C TYR A 238 -10.52 4.30 -24.43
N VAL A 239 -10.97 5.34 -23.74
CA VAL A 239 -10.12 6.32 -23.06
C VAL A 239 -10.20 6.07 -21.56
N ASN A 240 -9.15 5.50 -20.98
CA ASN A 240 -9.12 5.05 -19.59
C ASN A 240 -8.50 6.07 -18.63
N LEU A 241 -7.42 6.75 -19.08
CA LEU A 241 -6.71 7.74 -18.27
C LEU A 241 -6.64 9.08 -19.01
N TYR A 242 -6.94 10.13 -18.26
CA TYR A 242 -6.92 11.50 -18.78
C TYR A 242 -5.56 12.15 -18.52
N ILE A 243 -4.59 11.80 -19.37
CA ILE A 243 -3.22 12.33 -19.31
C ILE A 243 -2.94 13.10 -20.60
N GLN A 244 -2.34 14.28 -20.47
CA GLN A 244 -1.94 15.06 -21.64
C GLN A 244 -1.04 14.23 -22.56
N SER A 245 -1.48 14.03 -23.81
CA SER A 245 -0.84 13.06 -24.70
C SER A 245 -1.18 13.27 -26.17
N LYS A 246 -0.37 12.68 -27.03
CA LYS A 246 -0.68 12.42 -28.44
C LYS A 246 -0.48 10.94 -28.70
N ALA A 247 -1.45 10.32 -29.35
CA ALA A 247 -1.44 8.89 -29.66
C ALA A 247 -1.87 8.65 -31.12
N ASP A 248 -1.17 7.74 -31.77
CA ASP A 248 -1.58 7.14 -33.04
C ASP A 248 -2.16 5.75 -32.71
N ILE A 249 -3.46 5.57 -32.92
CA ILE A 249 -4.19 4.37 -32.54
C ILE A 249 -4.62 3.62 -33.80
N GLU A 250 -4.17 2.38 -33.94
CA GLU A 250 -4.64 1.47 -34.99
C GLU A 250 -5.90 0.75 -34.52
N THR A 251 -6.93 0.76 -35.36
CA THR A 251 -8.14 -0.05 -35.23
C THR A 251 -8.25 -1.00 -36.44
N ASN A 252 -9.22 -1.90 -36.45
CA ASN A 252 -9.32 -2.88 -37.54
C ASN A 252 -9.44 -2.24 -38.94
N ASN A 253 -10.08 -1.06 -39.05
CA ASN A 253 -10.41 -0.45 -40.34
C ASN A 253 -9.85 0.97 -40.50
N ASN A 254 -9.18 1.52 -39.48
CA ASN A 254 -8.74 2.92 -39.53
C ASN A 254 -7.54 3.17 -38.63
N GLN A 255 -6.84 4.25 -38.89
CA GLN A 255 -5.87 4.84 -37.98
C GLN A 255 -6.45 6.16 -37.44
N VAL A 256 -6.44 6.31 -36.13
CA VAL A 256 -7.02 7.47 -35.45
C VAL A 256 -5.94 8.16 -34.60
N LYS A 257 -5.69 9.44 -34.86
CA LYS A 257 -4.85 10.27 -33.98
C LYS A 257 -5.71 10.89 -32.92
N LEU A 258 -5.33 10.71 -31.66
CA LEU A 258 -5.93 11.39 -30.53
C LEU A 258 -4.93 12.37 -29.91
N GLU A 259 -5.39 13.57 -29.59
CA GLU A 259 -4.61 14.55 -28.83
C GLU A 259 -5.44 14.95 -27.60
N GLN A 260 -4.98 14.54 -26.42
CA GLN A 260 -5.55 14.98 -25.13
C GLN A 260 -4.82 16.23 -24.65
N THR A 261 -5.57 17.31 -24.38
CA THR A 261 -5.09 18.53 -23.73
C THR A 261 -5.79 18.67 -22.39
N THR A 262 -5.03 18.64 -21.31
CA THR A 262 -5.57 18.68 -19.95
C THR A 262 -4.49 19.07 -18.94
N ARG A 263 -4.92 19.53 -17.75
CA ARG A 263 -4.09 19.64 -16.54
C ARG A 263 -4.48 18.62 -15.47
N TYR A 264 -5.18 17.56 -15.86
CA TYR A 264 -5.53 16.47 -14.97
C TYR A 264 -4.25 15.86 -14.34
N PRO A 265 -4.18 15.61 -13.03
CA PRO A 265 -5.28 15.57 -12.05
C PRO A 265 -5.52 16.91 -11.32
N TRP A 266 -4.94 18.03 -11.75
CA TRP A 266 -5.08 19.31 -11.05
C TRP A 266 -6.37 20.06 -11.39
N ASP A 267 -6.94 19.82 -12.57
CA ASP A 267 -8.32 20.20 -12.89
C ASP A 267 -9.00 19.16 -13.77
N GLY A 268 -10.32 19.19 -13.82
CA GLY A 268 -11.13 18.18 -14.50
C GLY A 268 -11.51 18.52 -15.94
N LYS A 269 -10.88 19.53 -16.55
CA LYS A 269 -11.13 19.91 -17.94
C LYS A 269 -10.22 19.11 -18.88
N ILE A 270 -10.84 18.37 -19.78
CA ILE A 270 -10.16 17.54 -20.77
C ILE A 270 -10.71 17.88 -22.15
N ALA A 271 -9.83 18.14 -23.12
CA ALA A 271 -10.18 18.23 -24.52
C ALA A 271 -9.49 17.11 -25.29
N ILE A 272 -10.27 16.32 -26.04
CA ILE A 272 -9.75 15.24 -26.87
C ILE A 272 -10.05 15.57 -28.33
N LYS A 273 -9.02 15.92 -29.09
CA LYS A 273 -9.11 16.11 -30.53
C LYS A 273 -9.01 14.77 -31.23
N VAL A 274 -10.00 14.47 -32.05
CA VAL A 274 -10.10 13.21 -32.82
C VAL A 274 -9.74 13.50 -34.27
N THR A 275 -8.81 12.73 -34.82
CA THR A 275 -8.37 12.89 -36.22
C THR A 275 -8.23 11.50 -36.85
N PRO A 276 -9.32 10.94 -37.38
CA PRO A 276 -9.27 9.69 -38.12
C PRO A 276 -8.59 9.90 -39.48
N ALA A 277 -7.88 8.91 -39.99
CA ALA A 277 -7.29 8.96 -41.31
C ALA A 277 -8.36 9.06 -42.41
N ASN A 278 -9.51 8.42 -42.20
CA ASN A 278 -10.71 8.53 -43.04
C ASN A 278 -11.93 8.74 -42.15
N GLU A 279 -12.90 9.55 -42.62
CA GLU A 279 -14.19 9.68 -41.93
C GLU A 279 -14.85 8.33 -41.79
N HIS A 280 -15.09 7.91 -40.56
CA HIS A 280 -15.63 6.61 -40.22
C HIS A 280 -16.50 6.65 -38.98
N GLU A 281 -17.50 5.78 -38.91
CA GLU A 281 -18.32 5.62 -37.74
C GLU A 281 -17.69 4.60 -36.77
N PHE A 282 -17.44 5.04 -35.54
CA PHE A 282 -16.96 4.19 -34.45
C PHE A 282 -17.33 4.79 -33.10
N ALA A 283 -17.29 3.96 -32.06
CA ALA A 283 -17.55 4.41 -30.71
C ALA A 283 -16.27 4.89 -30.00
N MET A 284 -16.40 6.03 -29.32
CA MET A 284 -15.46 6.48 -28.30
C MET A 284 -16.06 6.17 -26.93
N HIS A 285 -15.41 5.30 -26.15
CA HIS A 285 -15.80 4.97 -24.80
C HIS A 285 -14.97 5.80 -23.83
N LEU A 286 -15.59 6.77 -23.19
CA LEU A 286 -14.92 7.69 -22.26
C LEU A 286 -15.21 7.22 -20.85
N ARG A 287 -14.19 6.82 -20.10
CA ARG A 287 -14.37 6.40 -18.71
C ARG A 287 -14.93 7.53 -17.86
N ILE A 288 -15.96 7.25 -17.10
CA ILE A 288 -16.43 8.16 -16.05
C ILE A 288 -15.79 7.67 -14.74
N PRO A 289 -14.81 8.41 -14.17
CA PRO A 289 -14.14 7.96 -12.96
C PRO A 289 -15.10 7.72 -11.81
N GLY A 290 -14.87 6.69 -11.01
CA GLY A 290 -15.71 6.35 -9.86
C GLY A 290 -15.86 7.52 -8.87
N TRP A 291 -14.80 8.28 -8.62
CA TRP A 291 -14.85 9.48 -7.79
C TRP A 291 -15.81 10.56 -8.33
N ALA A 292 -16.05 10.62 -9.62
CA ALA A 292 -17.06 11.49 -10.24
C ALA A 292 -18.47 10.88 -10.27
N GLN A 293 -18.65 9.65 -9.76
CA GLN A 293 -19.91 8.89 -9.68
C GLN A 293 -20.27 8.47 -8.25
N ASP A 294 -19.75 9.14 -7.23
CA ASP A 294 -19.97 8.84 -5.81
C ASP A 294 -19.36 7.52 -5.31
N ALA A 295 -18.39 6.96 -6.00
CA ALA A 295 -17.70 5.74 -5.62
C ALA A 295 -16.19 6.00 -5.47
N PRO A 296 -15.64 6.18 -4.24
CA PRO A 296 -14.19 6.29 -4.04
C PRO A 296 -13.47 5.06 -4.54
N VAL A 297 -14.05 3.89 -4.28
CA VAL A 297 -13.66 2.59 -4.82
C VAL A 297 -14.93 1.88 -5.30
N PRO A 298 -14.84 0.88 -6.20
CA PRO A 298 -16.02 0.21 -6.77
C PRO A 298 -16.67 -0.82 -5.83
N THR A 299 -16.60 -0.61 -4.51
CA THR A 299 -17.14 -1.47 -3.45
C THR A 299 -17.62 -0.61 -2.28
N ASP A 300 -18.15 -1.23 -1.24
CA ASP A 300 -18.62 -0.58 -0.01
C ASP A 300 -17.52 -0.35 1.05
N LEU A 301 -16.26 -0.63 0.71
CA LEU A 301 -15.15 -0.44 1.64
C LEU A 301 -14.96 1.02 2.04
N TYR A 302 -15.23 1.94 1.13
CA TYR A 302 -15.17 3.38 1.35
C TYR A 302 -16.35 4.09 0.72
N SER A 303 -16.81 5.16 1.35
CA SER A 303 -17.94 5.97 0.86
C SER A 303 -17.68 7.46 1.00
N PHE A 304 -18.16 8.26 0.05
CA PHE A 304 -18.20 9.71 0.19
C PHE A 304 -19.31 10.14 1.15
N THR A 305 -19.07 11.21 1.89
CA THR A 305 -20.08 11.81 2.78
C THR A 305 -21.04 12.75 2.03
N ASP A 306 -20.70 13.15 0.82
CA ASP A 306 -21.45 14.07 -0.05
C ASP A 306 -21.68 13.48 -1.44
N LYS A 307 -22.44 14.19 -2.27
CA LYS A 307 -22.70 13.80 -3.67
C LYS A 307 -21.77 14.50 -4.63
N ALA A 308 -21.30 13.78 -5.66
CA ALA A 308 -20.52 14.34 -6.74
C ALA A 308 -21.35 15.36 -7.54
N PRO A 309 -20.76 16.51 -7.92
CA PRO A 309 -21.40 17.41 -8.86
C PRO A 309 -21.47 16.76 -10.25
N GLN A 310 -22.47 17.17 -11.04
CA GLN A 310 -22.66 16.61 -12.36
C GLN A 310 -21.51 17.00 -13.31
N TYR A 311 -20.97 16.01 -13.99
CA TYR A 311 -20.01 16.21 -15.09
C TYR A 311 -20.72 16.55 -16.41
N THR A 312 -19.98 17.10 -17.35
CA THR A 312 -20.46 17.41 -18.69
C THR A 312 -19.56 16.84 -19.77
N ILE A 313 -20.18 16.36 -20.86
CA ILE A 313 -19.46 15.92 -22.06
C ILE A 313 -20.11 16.58 -23.28
N THR A 314 -19.30 17.23 -24.09
CA THR A 314 -19.71 17.86 -25.36
C THR A 314 -18.91 17.34 -26.52
N VAL A 315 -19.46 17.42 -27.72
CA VAL A 315 -18.77 17.22 -28.99
C VAL A 315 -18.95 18.46 -29.83
N ASN A 316 -17.85 19.10 -30.20
CA ASN A 316 -17.85 20.38 -30.95
C ASN A 316 -18.76 21.45 -30.30
N GLY A 317 -18.67 21.56 -28.96
CA GLY A 317 -19.43 22.51 -28.14
C GLY A 317 -20.91 22.16 -27.95
N LYS A 318 -21.40 21.04 -28.47
CA LYS A 318 -22.80 20.59 -28.28
C LYS A 318 -22.85 19.43 -27.29
N LYS A 319 -23.88 19.41 -26.43
CA LYS A 319 -24.09 18.30 -25.48
C LYS A 319 -24.09 16.97 -26.23
N ALA A 320 -23.24 16.04 -25.80
CA ALA A 320 -23.11 14.73 -26.42
C ALA A 320 -24.35 13.87 -26.19
N LYS A 321 -24.78 13.14 -27.23
CA LYS A 321 -25.66 12.00 -27.08
C LYS A 321 -24.81 10.81 -26.70
N MET A 322 -25.05 10.21 -25.55
CA MET A 322 -24.22 9.14 -25.03
C MET A 322 -25.07 8.05 -24.35
N HIS A 323 -24.59 6.84 -24.37
CA HIS A 323 -25.07 5.72 -23.57
C HIS A 323 -24.06 5.46 -22.46
N ILE A 324 -24.52 5.23 -21.23
CA ILE A 324 -23.65 4.95 -20.09
C ILE A 324 -23.85 3.50 -19.71
N ALA A 325 -22.78 2.72 -19.79
CA ALA A 325 -22.73 1.33 -19.36
C ALA A 325 -21.31 1.00 -18.87
N ASP A 326 -21.19 0.10 -17.91
CA ASP A 326 -19.92 -0.41 -17.38
C ASP A 326 -18.91 0.69 -17.00
N GLY A 327 -19.42 1.85 -16.54
CA GLY A 327 -18.63 3.02 -16.16
C GLY A 327 -18.10 3.85 -17.34
N TYR A 328 -18.56 3.63 -18.57
CA TYR A 328 -18.20 4.40 -19.76
C TYR A 328 -19.36 5.19 -20.33
N ALA A 329 -19.07 6.42 -20.75
CA ALA A 329 -19.93 7.17 -21.66
C ALA A 329 -19.53 6.82 -23.11
N THR A 330 -20.40 6.13 -23.82
CA THR A 330 -20.19 5.69 -25.20
C THR A 330 -20.74 6.73 -26.16
N LEU A 331 -19.87 7.28 -27.01
CA LEU A 331 -20.19 8.22 -28.07
C LEU A 331 -20.05 7.54 -29.42
N LEU A 332 -21.13 7.04 -30.00
CA LEU A 332 -21.15 6.56 -31.38
C LEU A 332 -21.33 7.77 -32.33
N ASN A 333 -20.34 8.02 -33.17
CA ASN A 333 -20.37 9.15 -34.09
C ASN A 333 -19.61 8.82 -35.37
N ARG A 334 -19.96 9.51 -36.47
CA ARG A 334 -19.15 9.56 -37.68
C ARG A 334 -18.10 10.66 -37.53
N TRP A 335 -16.93 10.25 -37.01
CA TRP A 335 -15.85 11.16 -36.65
C TRP A 335 -15.15 11.74 -37.89
N LYS A 336 -14.82 13.03 -37.81
CA LYS A 336 -14.08 13.80 -38.83
C LYS A 336 -12.79 14.37 -38.24
N ALA A 337 -11.82 14.59 -39.11
CA ALA A 337 -10.58 15.22 -38.68
C ALA A 337 -10.84 16.59 -38.04
N GLY A 338 -10.42 16.74 -36.79
CA GLY A 338 -10.55 17.97 -36.01
C GLY A 338 -11.77 18.02 -35.10
N ASP A 339 -12.63 17.01 -35.06
CA ASP A 339 -13.67 16.89 -34.02
C ASP A 339 -13.05 16.94 -32.64
N VAL A 340 -13.71 17.63 -31.70
CA VAL A 340 -13.24 17.80 -30.32
C VAL A 340 -14.30 17.31 -29.34
N ILE A 341 -13.89 16.40 -28.48
CA ILE A 341 -14.67 16.01 -27.30
C ILE A 341 -14.16 16.84 -26.12
N GLU A 342 -15.05 17.53 -25.44
CA GLU A 342 -14.74 18.26 -24.22
C GLU A 342 -15.43 17.61 -23.03
N ILE A 343 -14.67 17.33 -21.99
CA ILE A 343 -15.14 16.73 -20.74
C ILE A 343 -14.84 17.71 -19.61
N ASN A 344 -15.76 17.89 -18.70
CA ASN A 344 -15.53 18.61 -17.46
C ASN A 344 -16.03 17.77 -16.28
N PHE A 345 -15.08 17.28 -15.48
CA PHE A 345 -15.35 16.64 -14.18
C PHE A 345 -15.11 17.67 -13.08
N PRO A 346 -16.16 18.22 -12.43
CA PRO A 346 -15.93 19.15 -11.32
C PRO A 346 -15.17 18.45 -10.18
N MET A 347 -14.02 19.01 -9.82
CA MET A 347 -13.13 18.44 -8.78
C MET A 347 -13.32 19.18 -7.46
N ASN A 348 -14.44 18.94 -6.79
CA ASN A 348 -14.65 19.41 -5.41
C ASN A 348 -13.75 18.64 -4.45
N VAL A 349 -13.46 19.25 -3.31
CA VAL A 349 -12.83 18.57 -2.17
C VAL A 349 -13.92 17.71 -1.52
N ARG A 350 -13.66 16.43 -1.37
CA ARG A 350 -14.63 15.45 -0.84
C ARG A 350 -14.05 14.69 0.34
N ARG A 351 -14.93 14.31 1.26
CA ARG A 351 -14.60 13.51 2.43
C ARG A 351 -15.00 12.06 2.23
N ILE A 352 -14.16 11.17 2.71
CA ILE A 352 -14.36 9.72 2.62
C ILE A 352 -14.39 9.15 4.03
N LYS A 353 -15.32 8.24 4.26
CA LYS A 353 -15.38 7.36 5.43
C LYS A 353 -15.10 5.93 5.03
N ALA A 354 -14.39 5.21 5.90
CA ALA A 354 -14.20 3.78 5.76
C ALA A 354 -15.42 3.01 6.27
N ASN A 355 -15.55 1.77 5.82
CA ASN A 355 -16.48 0.79 6.39
C ASN A 355 -16.19 0.60 7.89
N ASP A 356 -17.24 0.47 8.70
CA ASP A 356 -17.13 0.37 10.17
C ASP A 356 -16.27 -0.80 10.68
N GLN A 357 -16.03 -1.81 9.83
CA GLN A 357 -15.13 -2.93 10.14
C GLN A 357 -13.64 -2.56 10.09
N VAL A 358 -13.28 -1.42 9.48
CA VAL A 358 -11.92 -0.88 9.48
C VAL A 358 -11.70 -0.10 10.77
N ILE A 359 -11.23 -0.79 11.78
CA ILE A 359 -11.14 -0.25 13.15
C ILE A 359 -10.22 0.96 13.25
N ASP A 360 -9.10 0.98 12.51
CA ASP A 360 -8.11 2.07 12.55
C ASP A 360 -8.63 3.40 11.99
N ASP A 361 -9.69 3.36 11.17
CA ASP A 361 -10.26 4.55 10.54
C ASP A 361 -11.53 5.05 11.23
N LYS A 362 -11.96 4.39 12.31
CA LYS A 362 -13.15 4.78 13.06
C LYS A 362 -13.02 6.20 13.62
N GLY A 363 -14.03 7.03 13.36
CA GLY A 363 -14.05 8.43 13.79
C GLY A 363 -13.07 9.35 13.04
N LYS A 364 -12.58 8.89 11.89
CA LYS A 364 -11.68 9.63 11.02
C LYS A 364 -12.30 9.82 9.63
N LEU A 365 -11.76 10.78 8.90
CA LEU A 365 -12.06 11.01 7.50
C LEU A 365 -10.76 11.04 6.68
N ALA A 366 -10.83 10.62 5.43
CA ALA A 366 -9.81 10.91 4.41
C ALA A 366 -10.34 12.00 3.46
N ILE A 367 -9.41 12.73 2.82
CA ILE A 367 -9.73 13.83 1.92
C ILE A 367 -9.27 13.48 0.52
N GLU A 368 -10.19 13.64 -0.44
CA GLU A 368 -9.92 13.40 -1.85
C GLU A 368 -10.34 14.59 -2.72
N ARG A 369 -9.60 14.83 -3.79
CA ARG A 369 -9.99 15.77 -4.84
C ARG A 369 -9.63 15.20 -6.22
N GLY A 370 -10.63 14.89 -7.02
CA GLY A 370 -10.42 14.10 -8.24
C GLY A 370 -9.84 12.72 -7.87
N PRO A 371 -8.82 12.21 -8.56
CA PRO A 371 -8.19 10.92 -8.24
C PRO A 371 -7.14 11.01 -7.12
N VAL A 372 -6.88 12.19 -6.57
CA VAL A 372 -5.77 12.46 -5.66
C VAL A 372 -6.21 12.41 -4.21
N MET A 373 -5.57 11.56 -3.42
CA MET A 373 -5.68 11.53 -1.97
C MET A 373 -4.78 12.60 -1.35
N TYR A 374 -5.23 13.19 -0.24
CA TYR A 374 -4.49 14.21 0.49
C TYR A 374 -4.09 13.72 1.88
N CYS A 375 -3.02 14.29 2.42
CA CYS A 375 -2.57 14.06 3.79
C CYS A 375 -2.17 15.39 4.46
N LEU A 376 -2.20 15.40 5.78
CA LEU A 376 -1.52 16.43 6.57
C LEU A 376 -0.05 16.02 6.74
N GLU A 377 0.88 16.96 6.52
CA GLU A 377 2.31 16.80 6.84
C GLU A 377 2.68 17.83 7.91
N GLY A 378 3.44 17.45 8.93
CA GLY A 378 3.73 18.30 10.09
C GLY A 378 4.26 19.68 9.73
N LYS A 379 5.19 19.77 8.77
CA LYS A 379 5.78 21.02 8.27
C LYS A 379 4.78 22.07 7.76
N ASP A 380 3.60 21.63 7.39
CA ASP A 380 2.53 22.50 6.92
C ASP A 380 1.54 22.86 8.03
N GLN A 381 1.75 22.36 9.27
CA GLN A 381 0.83 22.53 10.37
C GLN A 381 1.41 23.42 11.46
N THR A 382 0.54 24.12 12.18
CA THR A 382 0.91 24.82 13.41
C THR A 382 1.50 23.82 14.41
N GLY A 383 2.64 24.15 15.01
CA GLY A 383 3.33 23.30 15.97
C GLY A 383 4.03 22.08 15.39
N ASN A 384 4.05 21.92 14.08
CA ASN A 384 4.62 20.76 13.36
C ASN A 384 4.03 19.41 13.81
N THR A 385 2.78 19.39 14.25
CA THR A 385 2.06 18.18 14.68
C THR A 385 0.80 17.96 13.84
N VAL A 386 0.42 16.70 13.60
CA VAL A 386 -0.80 16.36 12.86
C VAL A 386 -1.83 15.65 13.74
N PHE A 387 -1.41 14.88 14.73
CA PHE A 387 -2.27 13.95 15.46
C PHE A 387 -3.18 14.59 16.50
N ASN A 388 -2.82 15.78 17.01
CA ASN A 388 -3.64 16.55 17.94
C ASN A 388 -4.70 17.42 17.23
N LYS A 389 -4.82 17.29 15.92
CA LYS A 389 -5.77 18.06 15.11
C LYS A 389 -6.96 17.20 14.69
N PHE A 390 -8.12 17.82 14.58
CA PHE A 390 -9.31 17.21 14.01
C PHE A 390 -10.05 18.21 13.13
N ILE A 391 -10.77 17.68 12.14
CA ILE A 391 -11.54 18.46 11.17
C ILE A 391 -12.99 18.04 11.31
N PRO A 392 -13.85 18.82 12.00
CA PRO A 392 -15.26 18.51 12.13
C PRO A 392 -15.96 18.37 10.79
N ASP A 393 -17.01 17.54 10.74
CA ASP A 393 -17.83 17.44 9.55
C ASP A 393 -18.39 18.82 9.14
N GLY A 394 -18.53 19.03 7.82
CA GLY A 394 -18.99 20.30 7.27
C GLY A 394 -17.95 21.44 7.29
N THR A 395 -16.74 21.26 7.85
CA THR A 395 -15.70 22.30 7.80
C THR A 395 -15.36 22.66 6.34
N PRO A 396 -15.44 23.95 5.93
CA PRO A 396 -15.08 24.36 4.57
C PRO A 396 -13.60 24.10 4.25
N MET A 397 -13.33 23.64 3.04
CA MET A 397 -11.98 23.45 2.50
C MET A 397 -11.88 24.10 1.12
N GLU A 398 -10.80 24.82 0.90
CA GLU A 398 -10.52 25.48 -0.39
C GLU A 398 -9.34 24.79 -1.07
N ALA A 399 -9.46 24.57 -2.39
CA ALA A 399 -8.40 24.02 -3.22
C ALA A 399 -7.69 25.14 -3.99
N THR A 400 -6.39 25.29 -3.77
CA THR A 400 -5.57 26.34 -4.41
C THR A 400 -4.33 25.73 -5.07
N TYR A 401 -4.02 26.14 -6.31
CA TYR A 401 -2.79 25.70 -6.98
C TYR A 401 -1.60 26.55 -6.48
N ASP A 402 -0.62 25.90 -5.88
CA ASP A 402 0.64 26.52 -5.47
C ASP A 402 1.77 26.08 -6.42
N ALA A 403 2.18 26.98 -7.30
CA ALA A 403 3.21 26.72 -8.31
C ALA A 403 4.62 26.60 -7.71
N THR A 404 4.83 27.04 -6.48
CA THR A 404 6.14 27.07 -5.82
C THR A 404 6.39 25.89 -4.88
N LEU A 405 5.32 25.27 -4.42
CA LEU A 405 5.39 24.14 -3.49
C LEU A 405 5.49 22.82 -4.28
N LEU A 406 6.49 21.99 -3.95
CA LEU A 406 6.62 20.60 -4.43
C LEU A 406 6.47 20.45 -5.96
N ASN A 407 7.11 21.34 -6.73
CA ASN A 407 7.07 21.42 -8.20
C ASN A 407 5.69 21.79 -8.78
N GLY A 408 4.81 22.39 -7.99
CA GLY A 408 3.48 22.83 -8.42
C GLY A 408 2.40 21.78 -8.15
N ILE A 409 1.65 21.98 -7.08
CA ILE A 409 0.57 21.10 -6.62
C ILE A 409 -0.69 21.90 -6.29
N VAL A 410 -1.84 21.24 -6.25
CA VAL A 410 -3.02 21.78 -5.60
C VAL A 410 -2.93 21.44 -4.11
N VAL A 411 -2.99 22.44 -3.25
CA VAL A 411 -3.10 22.30 -1.79
C VAL A 411 -4.54 22.51 -1.36
N LEU A 412 -4.91 21.87 -0.24
CA LEU A 412 -6.20 22.13 0.40
C LEU A 412 -5.94 22.89 1.70
N ILE A 413 -6.67 23.98 1.90
CA ILE A 413 -6.55 24.85 3.07
C ILE A 413 -7.89 24.98 3.76
N GLY A 414 -7.85 25.19 5.07
CA GLY A 414 -9.05 25.38 5.89
C GLY A 414 -8.69 25.64 7.34
N THR A 415 -9.69 25.54 8.22
CA THR A 415 -9.52 25.69 9.66
C THR A 415 -9.77 24.35 10.35
N ALA A 416 -8.78 23.80 11.01
CA ALA A 416 -8.89 22.63 11.89
C ALA A 416 -9.07 23.08 13.34
N LYS A 417 -9.47 22.14 14.19
CA LYS A 417 -9.40 22.28 15.65
C LYS A 417 -8.22 21.49 16.19
N GLU A 418 -7.55 22.04 17.19
CA GLU A 418 -6.37 21.47 17.81
C GLU A 418 -6.61 21.28 19.30
N VAL A 419 -6.40 20.07 19.81
CA VAL A 419 -6.44 19.77 21.24
C VAL A 419 -5.12 20.17 21.86
N GLN A 420 -5.17 21.03 22.85
CA GLN A 420 -4.00 21.51 23.60
C GLN A 420 -3.68 20.56 24.78
N LYS A 421 -2.45 20.63 25.32
CA LYS A 421 -2.03 19.82 26.47
C LYS A 421 -2.89 19.99 27.73
N ASP A 422 -3.51 21.15 27.90
CA ASP A 422 -4.43 21.46 29.01
C ASP A 422 -5.88 20.98 28.74
N GLY A 423 -6.12 20.30 27.60
CA GLY A 423 -7.43 19.84 27.16
C GLY A 423 -8.29 20.91 26.47
N SER A 424 -7.83 22.16 26.39
CA SER A 424 -8.54 23.18 25.64
C SER A 424 -8.48 22.96 24.14
N ILE A 425 -9.48 23.45 23.40
CA ILE A 425 -9.56 23.33 21.95
C ILE A 425 -9.36 24.70 21.31
N LYS A 426 -8.46 24.76 20.33
CA LYS A 426 -8.14 25.99 19.61
C LYS A 426 -8.38 25.79 18.11
N GLU A 427 -8.89 26.81 17.44
CA GLU A 427 -8.93 26.85 15.97
C GLU A 427 -7.55 27.21 15.41
N VAL A 428 -7.11 26.42 14.42
CA VAL A 428 -5.81 26.60 13.75
C VAL A 428 -5.96 26.41 12.24
N PRO A 429 -5.20 27.12 11.42
CA PRO A 429 -5.18 26.84 9.99
C PRO A 429 -4.56 25.44 9.73
N PHE A 430 -5.04 24.75 8.70
CA PHE A 430 -4.38 23.55 8.19
C PHE A 430 -4.12 23.68 6.69
N LYS A 431 -3.11 22.95 6.23
CA LYS A 431 -2.82 22.73 4.82
C LYS A 431 -2.63 21.25 4.59
N ALA A 432 -3.37 20.68 3.63
CA ALA A 432 -3.17 19.31 3.16
C ALA A 432 -2.51 19.33 1.79
N ILE A 433 -1.62 18.38 1.56
CA ILE A 433 -0.88 18.17 0.31
C ILE A 433 -1.25 16.81 -0.30
N PRO A 434 -1.05 16.61 -1.61
CA PRO A 434 -1.22 15.28 -2.22
C PRO A 434 -0.35 14.22 -1.52
N TYR A 435 -0.97 13.09 -1.15
CA TYR A 435 -0.27 12.00 -0.47
C TYR A 435 1.00 11.55 -1.20
N SER A 436 0.98 11.51 -2.52
CA SER A 436 2.15 11.12 -3.30
C SER A 436 3.35 12.07 -3.16
N THR A 437 3.16 13.26 -2.60
CA THR A 437 4.22 14.27 -2.47
C THR A 437 4.81 14.41 -1.07
N TRP A 438 4.26 13.72 -0.06
CA TRP A 438 4.78 13.81 1.29
C TRP A 438 6.22 13.28 1.41
N ASN A 439 6.94 13.71 2.45
CA ASN A 439 8.33 13.34 2.73
C ASN A 439 9.37 13.80 1.66
N ASN A 440 8.98 14.62 0.70
CA ASN A 440 9.96 15.22 -0.23
C ASN A 440 10.77 16.36 0.39
N ARG A 441 10.34 16.86 1.55
CA ARG A 441 11.00 17.90 2.34
C ARG A 441 11.71 17.35 3.58
N GLY A 442 11.93 16.03 3.65
CA GLY A 442 12.48 15.28 4.77
C GLY A 442 11.40 14.67 5.65
N SER A 443 11.82 13.76 6.56
CA SER A 443 10.92 13.04 7.46
C SER A 443 10.14 13.98 8.37
N ASP A 444 8.86 13.66 8.61
CA ASP A 444 7.94 14.43 9.43
C ASP A 444 6.72 13.58 9.84
N GLN A 445 5.90 14.10 10.76
CA GLN A 445 4.58 13.53 11.01
C GLN A 445 3.71 13.63 9.76
N MET A 446 2.89 12.61 9.53
CA MET A 446 1.95 12.58 8.41
C MET A 446 0.70 11.77 8.77
N ALA A 447 -0.47 12.22 8.30
CA ALA A 447 -1.71 11.45 8.39
C ALA A 447 -2.57 11.62 7.13
N VAL A 448 -3.04 10.50 6.58
CA VAL A 448 -4.08 10.46 5.53
C VAL A 448 -5.47 10.47 6.17
N TRP A 449 -5.67 9.68 7.23
CA TRP A 449 -6.91 9.63 7.99
C TRP A 449 -6.86 10.61 9.16
N ILE A 450 -7.74 11.61 9.12
CA ILE A 450 -7.76 12.75 10.02
C ILE A 450 -8.96 12.60 10.96
N PRO A 451 -8.80 12.75 12.29
CA PRO A 451 -9.92 12.74 13.23
C PRO A 451 -11.03 13.73 12.88
N GLU A 452 -12.29 13.34 13.12
CA GLU A 452 -13.46 14.22 12.98
C GLU A 452 -13.84 14.92 14.31
N ALA A 453 -13.41 14.36 15.44
CA ALA A 453 -13.70 14.86 16.78
C ALA A 453 -12.47 14.77 17.69
N ASP A 454 -12.51 15.53 18.78
CA ASP A 454 -11.43 15.62 19.77
C ASP A 454 -11.11 14.28 20.45
N GLU A 455 -12.10 13.44 20.64
CA GLU A 455 -11.93 12.11 21.25
C GLU A 455 -11.04 11.16 20.44
N TYR A 456 -10.88 11.41 19.13
CA TYR A 456 -9.99 10.66 18.23
C TYR A 456 -8.67 11.38 17.97
N ALA A 457 -8.54 12.63 18.41
CA ALA A 457 -7.27 13.37 18.31
C ALA A 457 -6.31 12.90 19.41
N ARG A 458 -5.03 12.80 19.06
CA ARG A 458 -3.99 12.33 19.97
C ARG A 458 -3.06 13.49 20.36
N ILE A 459 -2.93 13.73 21.64
CA ILE A 459 -1.86 14.60 22.17
C ILE A 459 -0.62 13.73 22.34
N ASP A 460 0.52 14.17 21.79
CA ASP A 460 1.78 13.48 22.02
C ASP A 460 2.11 13.49 23.52
N PRO A 461 2.35 12.34 24.14
CA PRO A 461 2.64 12.27 25.57
C PRO A 461 3.97 12.95 25.91
N GLU A 462 4.14 13.34 27.18
CA GLU A 462 5.42 13.87 27.63
C GLU A 462 6.54 12.83 27.46
N PRO A 463 7.71 13.22 26.93
CA PRO A 463 8.80 12.30 26.68
C PRO A 463 9.29 11.60 27.95
N THR A 464 9.28 10.28 27.96
CA THR A 464 9.80 9.41 29.04
C THR A 464 11.30 9.11 28.87
N ILE A 465 11.89 8.43 29.84
CA ILE A 465 13.29 7.92 29.71
C ILE A 465 13.39 7.00 28.48
N ALA A 466 12.44 6.10 28.32
CA ALA A 466 12.41 5.14 27.19
C ALA A 466 12.25 5.87 25.85
N SER A 467 11.31 6.82 25.72
CA SER A 467 11.05 7.50 24.44
C SER A 467 12.23 8.37 23.94
N LYS A 468 13.12 8.78 24.84
CA LYS A 468 14.36 9.50 24.51
C LYS A 468 15.52 8.55 24.16
N ALA A 469 15.39 7.27 24.43
CA ALA A 469 16.44 6.29 24.18
C ALA A 469 16.56 5.96 22.69
N ARG A 470 17.78 5.72 22.25
CA ARG A 470 18.03 5.09 20.96
C ARG A 470 17.94 3.57 21.13
N THR A 471 17.08 2.94 20.37
CA THR A 471 16.94 1.49 20.35
C THR A 471 18.08 0.86 19.56
N LEU A 472 18.73 -0.15 20.12
CA LEU A 472 19.84 -0.89 19.52
C LEU A 472 19.47 -2.36 19.44
N MET A 473 19.54 -2.92 18.23
CA MET A 473 19.61 -4.37 18.03
C MET A 473 21.08 -4.78 18.12
N ILE A 474 21.43 -5.49 19.16
CA ILE A 474 22.75 -6.10 19.24
C ILE A 474 22.63 -7.47 18.57
N GLN A 475 22.93 -7.54 17.28
CA GLN A 475 22.95 -8.81 16.56
C GLN A 475 24.04 -9.69 17.14
N ALA A 476 23.72 -10.95 17.45
CA ALA A 476 24.74 -11.99 17.52
C ALA A 476 25.42 -12.08 16.14
N PRO A 477 26.74 -12.38 16.07
CA PRO A 477 27.44 -12.47 14.78
C PRO A 477 26.67 -13.40 13.84
N ILE A 478 26.36 -12.90 12.64
CA ILE A 478 25.64 -13.65 11.60
C ILE A 478 26.48 -14.90 11.31
N GLN A 479 25.91 -16.08 11.47
CA GLN A 479 26.51 -17.30 10.94
C GLN A 479 26.66 -17.13 9.43
N LYS A 480 27.83 -17.42 8.91
CA LYS A 480 28.29 -17.13 7.55
C LYS A 480 27.41 -17.69 6.41
N ASP A 481 26.50 -18.61 6.75
CA ASP A 481 25.66 -19.37 5.82
C ASP A 481 24.15 -19.10 5.99
N ALA A 482 23.74 -18.11 6.80
CA ALA A 482 22.33 -17.72 6.88
C ALA A 482 21.97 -16.85 5.66
N PRO A 483 20.83 -17.12 4.98
CA PRO A 483 20.37 -16.25 3.91
C PRO A 483 20.19 -14.82 4.46
N ALA A 484 20.63 -13.82 3.68
CA ALA A 484 20.45 -12.43 4.05
C ALA A 484 18.97 -12.12 4.33
N PRO A 485 18.66 -11.33 5.38
CA PRO A 485 17.27 -10.97 5.64
C PRO A 485 16.68 -10.28 4.42
N ALA A 486 15.48 -10.70 4.02
CA ALA A 486 14.84 -10.30 2.77
C ALA A 486 14.43 -8.82 2.72
N SER A 487 14.45 -8.08 3.85
CA SER A 487 14.11 -6.66 3.85
C SER A 487 14.87 -5.86 4.91
N ALA A 488 15.23 -4.63 4.56
CA ALA A 488 15.70 -3.60 5.49
C ALA A 488 14.61 -3.18 6.52
N ALA A 489 13.37 -3.60 6.33
CA ALA A 489 12.24 -3.30 7.20
C ALA A 489 12.40 -3.87 8.62
N VAL A 490 13.14 -4.97 8.78
CA VAL A 490 13.37 -5.60 10.11
C VAL A 490 14.15 -4.69 11.06
N GLU A 491 15.05 -3.85 10.55
CA GLU A 491 15.80 -2.88 11.36
C GLU A 491 14.99 -1.59 11.65
N ALA A 492 13.99 -1.30 10.82
CA ALA A 492 13.30 -0.02 10.85
C ALA A 492 12.32 0.15 12.02
N TRP A 493 11.87 -0.93 12.64
CA TRP A 493 10.77 -0.88 13.62
C TRP A 493 11.19 -1.03 15.08
N ALA A 494 12.47 -1.21 15.36
CA ALA A 494 12.97 -1.27 16.74
C ALA A 494 12.64 -0.01 17.58
N TRP A 495 12.41 1.12 16.92
CA TRP A 495 11.95 2.36 17.55
C TRP A 495 10.47 2.29 18.02
N GLY A 496 9.65 1.38 17.52
CA GLY A 496 8.27 1.21 17.92
C GLY A 496 8.09 0.74 19.37
N VAL A 497 9.13 0.17 19.98
CA VAL A 497 9.04 -0.35 21.36
C VAL A 497 9.11 0.75 22.44
N ASN A 498 9.32 2.01 22.06
CA ASN A 498 9.38 3.16 22.95
C ASN A 498 8.63 4.39 22.41
N ASP A 499 7.66 4.18 21.55
CA ASP A 499 6.85 5.24 20.95
C ASP A 499 5.70 5.73 21.85
N GLN A 500 5.56 5.12 23.01
CA GLN A 500 4.55 5.42 24.04
C GLN A 500 3.11 5.13 23.60
N TRP A 501 2.92 4.25 22.63
CA TRP A 501 1.61 3.80 22.21
C TRP A 501 1.19 2.56 22.99
N GLU A 502 0.05 2.67 23.68
CA GLU A 502 -0.46 1.56 24.49
C GLU A 502 -1.00 0.46 23.60
N PRO A 503 -0.45 -0.76 23.68
CA PRO A 503 -0.95 -1.90 22.91
C PRO A 503 -2.31 -2.36 23.44
N ARG A 504 -3.21 -2.72 22.53
CA ARG A 504 -4.55 -3.26 22.84
C ARG A 504 -4.51 -4.74 23.26
N SER A 505 -3.54 -5.48 22.75
CA SER A 505 -3.30 -6.91 23.02
C SER A 505 -1.89 -7.29 22.58
N SER A 506 -1.45 -8.49 22.92
CA SER A 506 -0.18 -9.06 22.42
C SER A 506 -0.18 -9.37 20.92
N SER A 507 -1.35 -9.33 20.27
CA SER A 507 -1.51 -9.47 18.82
C SER A 507 -1.76 -8.13 18.11
N ASP A 508 -1.62 -6.99 18.81
CA ASP A 508 -1.83 -5.67 18.22
C ASP A 508 -0.71 -5.34 17.24
N ASN A 509 -1.02 -5.37 15.97
CA ASN A 509 -0.14 -5.02 14.85
C ASN A 509 -0.50 -3.67 14.21
N SER A 510 -1.40 -2.90 14.82
CA SER A 510 -1.79 -1.57 14.33
C SER A 510 -0.72 -0.52 14.58
N LYS A 511 0.27 -0.81 15.43
CA LYS A 511 1.37 0.05 15.78
C LYS A 511 2.70 -0.66 15.53
N PRO A 512 3.79 0.09 15.35
CA PRO A 512 5.12 -0.50 15.20
C PRO A 512 5.49 -1.33 16.42
N TYR A 513 6.19 -2.42 16.17
CA TYR A 513 6.72 -3.29 17.21
C TYR A 513 8.03 -3.93 16.73
N HIS A 514 8.84 -4.40 17.64
CA HIS A 514 10.06 -5.14 17.35
C HIS A 514 9.80 -6.65 17.37
N TYR A 515 10.40 -7.39 16.42
CA TYR A 515 10.35 -8.84 16.37
C TYR A 515 11.67 -9.43 15.85
N TRP A 516 11.98 -10.67 16.29
CA TRP A 516 13.20 -11.37 15.89
C TRP A 516 12.89 -12.36 14.75
N TRP A 517 12.61 -11.83 13.56
CA TRP A 517 12.23 -12.65 12.42
C TRP A 517 13.28 -13.69 12.06
N LEU A 518 12.82 -14.91 11.67
CA LEU A 518 13.60 -16.11 11.36
C LEU A 518 14.42 -16.68 12.55
N LYS A 519 14.41 -16.07 13.71
CA LYS A 519 15.04 -16.62 14.91
C LYS A 519 14.01 -17.45 15.68
N LYS A 520 14.36 -18.68 16.03
CA LYS A 520 13.50 -19.61 16.77
C LYS A 520 14.32 -20.37 17.77
N GLY A 521 13.87 -20.47 19.02
CA GLY A 521 14.57 -21.19 20.08
C GLY A 521 15.93 -20.61 20.48
N THR A 522 16.25 -19.40 20.04
CA THR A 522 17.54 -18.72 20.32
C THR A 522 17.37 -17.65 21.39
N ALA A 523 18.52 -17.22 21.97
CA ALA A 523 18.54 -16.07 22.87
C ALA A 523 18.77 -14.80 22.04
N GLU A 524 17.82 -13.88 22.07
CA GLU A 524 17.83 -12.66 21.28
C GLU A 524 17.88 -11.41 22.17
N THR A 525 18.36 -10.28 21.62
CA THR A 525 18.60 -9.08 22.41
C THR A 525 17.94 -7.84 21.83
N LEU A 526 17.48 -6.96 22.74
CA LEU A 526 17.05 -5.61 22.44
C LEU A 526 17.63 -4.68 23.50
N ALA A 527 18.15 -3.51 23.12
CA ALA A 527 18.76 -2.61 24.07
C ALA A 527 18.37 -1.16 23.85
N TYR A 528 18.36 -0.40 24.94
CA TYR A 528 18.33 1.05 24.93
C TYR A 528 19.71 1.64 25.18
N ASP A 529 20.05 2.69 24.41
CA ASP A 529 21.18 3.58 24.66
C ASP A 529 20.61 4.96 25.02
N PHE A 530 20.75 5.37 26.27
CA PHE A 530 20.14 6.59 26.76
C PHE A 530 20.98 7.81 26.37
N ASP A 531 20.31 8.95 26.14
CA ASP A 531 20.93 10.25 25.86
C ASP A 531 21.88 10.71 26.98
N GLN A 532 21.55 10.37 28.23
CA GLN A 532 22.35 10.63 29.44
C GLN A 532 22.18 9.49 30.45
N PRO A 533 23.01 9.42 31.52
CA PRO A 533 22.79 8.45 32.58
C PRO A 533 21.54 8.75 33.38
N TYR A 534 20.66 7.75 33.51
CA TYR A 534 19.48 7.79 34.39
C TYR A 534 19.63 6.81 35.54
N THR A 535 19.00 7.09 36.69
CA THR A 535 18.79 6.12 37.75
C THR A 535 17.45 5.47 37.52
N VAL A 536 17.43 4.17 37.32
CA VAL A 536 16.25 3.38 36.96
C VAL A 536 16.10 2.20 37.92
N SER A 537 14.85 1.81 38.22
CA SER A 537 14.55 0.73 39.19
C SER A 537 13.41 -0.19 38.79
N SER A 538 12.74 0.11 37.67
CA SER A 538 11.66 -0.72 37.16
C SER A 538 11.57 -0.63 35.65
N VAL A 539 11.14 -1.74 35.04
CA VAL A 539 10.79 -1.79 33.61
C VAL A 539 9.47 -2.52 33.43
N GLN A 540 8.77 -2.21 32.34
CA GLN A 540 7.55 -2.87 31.93
C GLN A 540 7.66 -3.26 30.47
N VAL A 541 7.52 -4.55 30.14
CA VAL A 541 7.64 -5.08 28.78
C VAL A 541 6.31 -5.67 28.34
N TYR A 542 5.83 -5.26 27.17
CA TYR A 542 4.66 -5.85 26.53
C TYR A 542 5.11 -6.75 25.39
N TRP A 543 4.93 -8.07 25.56
CA TRP A 543 5.41 -9.06 24.61
C TRP A 543 4.48 -9.24 23.42
N LEU A 544 5.06 -9.51 22.25
CA LEU A 544 4.36 -9.88 21.03
C LEU A 544 3.94 -11.37 21.10
N ASP A 545 2.68 -11.68 20.73
CA ASP A 545 2.16 -13.05 20.65
C ASP A 545 1.00 -13.14 19.67
N PHE A 546 1.24 -13.68 18.47
CA PHE A 546 0.20 -13.95 17.47
C PHE A 546 0.60 -15.03 16.47
N ASP A 547 -0.40 -15.65 15.83
CA ASP A 547 -0.21 -16.63 14.77
C ASP A 547 0.07 -15.95 13.44
N HIS A 548 1.05 -16.48 12.69
CA HIS A 548 1.41 -15.97 11.37
C HIS A 548 1.82 -17.14 10.45
N TYR A 549 1.57 -17.03 9.15
CA TYR A 549 1.91 -18.10 8.20
C TYR A 549 3.42 -18.39 8.06
N ASP A 550 4.30 -17.42 8.38
CA ASP A 550 5.77 -17.61 8.38
C ASP A 550 6.31 -18.19 9.69
N GLY A 551 5.46 -18.38 10.67
CA GLY A 551 5.80 -18.89 11.99
C GLY A 551 5.16 -18.07 13.10
N ASP A 552 4.78 -18.78 14.15
CA ASP A 552 4.11 -18.17 15.27
C ASP A 552 5.07 -17.33 16.11
N TYR A 553 4.60 -16.16 16.51
CA TYR A 553 5.25 -15.33 17.52
C TYR A 553 4.65 -15.66 18.88
N ARG A 554 5.51 -15.90 19.88
CA ARG A 554 5.07 -16.22 21.25
C ARG A 554 5.83 -15.38 22.26
N VAL A 555 5.22 -15.15 23.42
CA VAL A 555 5.96 -14.62 24.57
C VAL A 555 7.23 -15.46 24.79
N PRO A 556 8.35 -14.90 25.27
CA PRO A 556 9.58 -15.67 25.43
C PRO A 556 9.41 -16.80 26.46
N GLU A 557 10.25 -17.84 26.38
CA GLU A 557 10.34 -18.87 27.42
C GLU A 557 10.84 -18.27 28.75
N SER A 558 11.81 -17.37 28.66
CA SER A 558 12.37 -16.60 29.76
C SER A 558 13.06 -15.35 29.26
N TRP A 559 13.37 -14.42 30.14
CA TRP A 559 14.16 -13.24 29.80
C TRP A 559 14.97 -12.76 30.99
N LYS A 560 15.99 -11.91 30.72
CA LYS A 560 16.86 -11.26 31.68
C LYS A 560 17.05 -9.81 31.30
N LEU A 561 17.25 -8.95 32.31
CA LEU A 561 17.54 -7.53 32.13
C LEU A 561 18.97 -7.23 32.58
N TYR A 562 19.69 -6.48 31.77
CA TYR A 562 21.05 -6.03 32.04
C TYR A 562 21.11 -4.50 31.96
N TYR A 563 21.99 -3.91 32.75
CA TYR A 563 22.32 -2.49 32.66
C TYR A 563 23.78 -2.29 32.22
N LYS A 564 24.07 -1.14 31.64
CA LYS A 564 25.40 -0.80 31.14
C LYS A 564 26.24 -0.24 32.30
N ALA A 565 27.19 -1.04 32.80
CA ALA A 565 28.16 -0.67 33.85
C ALA A 565 29.49 -0.29 33.17
N GLY A 566 29.70 1.01 32.90
CA GLY A 566 30.82 1.46 32.05
C GLY A 566 30.67 0.95 30.61
N ASN A 567 31.60 0.08 30.16
CA ASN A 567 31.54 -0.55 28.84
C ASN A 567 30.98 -1.97 28.86
N GLU A 568 30.68 -2.52 30.03
CA GLU A 568 30.21 -3.90 30.21
C GLU A 568 28.72 -3.94 30.55
N TRP A 569 28.10 -5.10 30.32
CA TRP A 569 26.71 -5.36 30.69
C TRP A 569 26.67 -6.23 31.96
N SER A 570 26.00 -5.75 33.00
CA SER A 570 25.77 -6.48 34.24
C SER A 570 24.29 -6.78 34.43
N GLU A 571 23.94 -7.98 34.89
CA GLU A 571 22.55 -8.32 35.19
C GLU A 571 22.04 -7.47 36.36
N VAL A 572 20.80 -7.01 36.30
CA VAL A 572 20.17 -6.27 37.40
C VAL A 572 19.89 -7.21 38.58
N GLU A 573 19.99 -6.70 39.79
CA GLU A 573 19.56 -7.43 40.98
C GLU A 573 18.03 -7.27 41.14
N ALA A 574 17.31 -8.29 40.64
CA ALA A 574 15.87 -8.27 40.58
C ALA A 574 15.22 -8.43 41.96
N LEU A 575 14.20 -7.63 42.25
CA LEU A 575 13.38 -7.69 43.45
C LEU A 575 12.11 -8.52 43.23
N THR A 576 11.71 -8.69 41.97
CA THR A 576 10.57 -9.52 41.57
C THR A 576 10.99 -10.61 40.58
N SER A 577 10.12 -11.58 40.31
CA SER A 577 10.36 -12.57 39.27
C SER A 577 10.23 -11.93 37.87
N TYR A 578 10.90 -12.51 36.88
CA TYR A 578 10.77 -12.15 35.47
C TYR A 578 9.47 -12.71 34.87
N PRO A 579 8.38 -11.95 34.73
CA PRO A 579 7.13 -12.45 34.20
C PRO A 579 7.16 -12.61 32.68
N VAL A 580 6.36 -13.56 32.15
CA VAL A 580 6.23 -13.85 30.71
C VAL A 580 4.74 -14.04 30.35
N LYS A 581 3.90 -13.07 30.71
CA LYS A 581 2.46 -13.11 30.48
C LYS A 581 2.07 -12.40 29.20
N LYS A 582 1.08 -12.95 28.52
CA LYS A 582 0.43 -12.39 27.34
C LYS A 582 -0.62 -11.35 27.73
N ASP A 583 -0.90 -10.41 26.84
CA ASP A 583 -1.94 -9.38 26.94
C ASP A 583 -1.85 -8.45 28.15
N CYS A 584 -0.64 -8.23 28.67
CA CYS A 584 -0.38 -7.29 29.75
C CYS A 584 1.09 -6.84 29.80
N TYR A 585 1.34 -5.74 30.50
CA TYR A 585 2.69 -5.37 30.86
C TYR A 585 3.29 -6.33 31.87
N ASN A 586 4.50 -6.75 31.57
CA ASN A 586 5.32 -7.61 32.42
C ASN A 586 6.32 -6.74 33.19
N THR A 587 5.98 -6.43 34.45
CA THR A 587 6.77 -5.52 35.30
C THR A 587 7.89 -6.30 36.00
N LEU A 588 9.10 -5.74 35.95
CA LEU A 588 10.26 -6.18 36.72
C LEU A 588 10.77 -5.00 37.56
N ASP A 589 10.75 -5.18 38.88
CA ASP A 589 11.38 -4.27 39.83
C ASP A 589 12.76 -4.80 40.23
N PHE A 590 13.74 -3.88 40.37
CA PHE A 590 15.11 -4.23 40.70
C PHE A 590 15.77 -3.13 41.55
N HIS A 591 16.89 -3.45 42.20
CA HIS A 591 17.65 -2.45 42.93
C HIS A 591 18.07 -1.29 42.01
N PRO A 592 17.90 -0.02 42.44
CA PRO A 592 18.18 1.13 41.59
C PRO A 592 19.60 1.13 41.04
N VAL A 593 19.74 1.30 39.73
CA VAL A 593 21.03 1.40 39.04
C VAL A 593 21.14 2.68 38.24
N LYS A 594 22.29 3.35 38.31
CA LYS A 594 22.59 4.51 37.45
C LYS A 594 23.29 4.03 36.19
N THR A 595 22.66 4.17 35.05
CA THR A 595 23.13 3.61 33.79
C THR A 595 22.88 4.48 32.58
N LYS A 596 23.66 4.26 31.51
CA LYS A 596 23.47 4.81 30.16
C LYS A 596 22.72 3.85 29.22
N GLY A 597 22.30 2.67 29.68
CA GLY A 597 21.57 1.75 28.83
C GLY A 597 21.05 0.53 29.55
N LEU A 598 19.96 -0.01 29.03
CA LEU A 598 19.37 -1.27 29.45
C LEU A 598 19.36 -2.25 28.29
N LYS A 599 19.46 -3.55 28.56
CA LYS A 599 19.41 -4.61 27.57
C LYS A 599 18.52 -5.77 28.05
N ILE A 600 17.52 -6.11 27.27
CA ILE A 600 16.76 -7.35 27.40
C ILE A 600 17.54 -8.46 26.66
N VAL A 601 17.62 -9.63 27.29
CA VAL A 601 18.00 -10.90 26.65
C VAL A 601 16.80 -11.83 26.80
N ALA A 602 16.12 -12.14 25.71
CA ALA A 602 14.95 -12.99 25.66
C ALA A 602 15.30 -14.37 25.08
N GLN A 603 15.03 -15.44 25.82
CA GLN A 603 15.11 -16.81 25.31
C GLN A 603 13.80 -17.12 24.59
N LEU A 604 13.85 -17.32 23.28
CA LEU A 604 12.69 -17.69 22.50
C LEU A 604 12.27 -19.14 22.74
N GLN A 605 10.97 -19.43 22.65
CA GLN A 605 10.44 -20.79 22.71
C GLN A 605 10.95 -21.64 21.54
N LYS A 606 11.06 -22.95 21.75
CA LYS A 606 11.47 -23.88 20.71
C LYS A 606 10.55 -23.77 19.50
N ASP A 607 11.12 -23.66 18.31
CA ASP A 607 10.40 -23.56 17.03
C ASP A 607 9.45 -22.34 16.89
N LYS A 608 9.55 -21.37 17.79
CA LYS A 608 8.76 -20.14 17.79
C LYS A 608 9.66 -18.90 17.75
N SER A 609 9.20 -17.84 17.11
CA SER A 609 9.80 -16.52 17.18
C SER A 609 9.20 -15.72 18.34
N GLY A 610 9.60 -14.46 18.50
CA GLY A 610 9.08 -13.57 19.53
C GLY A 610 9.35 -12.12 19.18
N GLY A 611 8.86 -11.22 20.05
CA GLY A 611 9.06 -9.78 19.87
C GLY A 611 8.58 -8.96 21.06
N VAL A 612 8.73 -7.65 20.95
CA VAL A 612 8.33 -6.66 21.94
C VAL A 612 7.47 -5.60 21.27
N ILE A 613 6.28 -5.33 21.82
CA ILE A 613 5.41 -4.25 21.33
C ILE A 613 5.79 -2.93 22.00
N GLU A 614 5.95 -2.93 23.33
CA GLU A 614 6.29 -1.72 24.08
C GLU A 614 7.23 -2.07 25.24
N TRP A 615 8.21 -1.16 25.51
CA TRP A 615 9.15 -1.34 26.63
C TRP A 615 9.35 0.00 27.37
N LYS A 616 8.70 0.10 28.54
CA LYS A 616 8.77 1.29 29.43
C LYS A 616 9.91 1.14 30.44
N VAL A 617 10.47 2.28 30.86
CA VAL A 617 11.55 2.40 31.85
C VAL A 617 11.18 3.46 32.86
N ASN A 618 11.27 3.13 34.16
CA ASN A 618 10.96 4.00 35.29
C ASN A 618 12.10 4.08 36.31
#